data_9b07a8595b6998972464dc9114c7a1a8
#
_entry.id   9b07a8595b6998972464dc9114c7a1a8
#
_cell.length_a   1.000
_cell.length_b   1.000
_cell.length_c   1.000
_cell.angle_alpha   90.00
_cell.angle_beta   90.00
_cell.angle_gamma   90.00
#
_symmetry.space_group_name_H-M   'P 1'
#
loop_
_entity.id
_entity.type
_entity.pdbx_description
1 polymer ?
#
loop_
_entity_poly.entity_id
_entity_poly.type
_entity_poly.pdbx_seq_one_letter_code
_entity_poly.pdbx_strand_id
1 'polypeptide(L)'
;MSISPITRGFIAGVLLASLTGCGYLFGDQGVFRDNSQDYKKAPEMAVISVPEGKETDTLQEIYPVPPTSSTVVQAGAFEVPRPTPLVAGGEDETVRIQKLGDDSWALVAEAPGQVWPQVRSFFASAGIAVARVDAREGLMETNWLELESAAMASRFQVRIDQGVQRGSSELHVLQQNQAGDVNNWPDASDNAEQESEMLTALAQYIANSAGTAPVSMVANQAISASGKISLQENAQGESFIQLGLPFDRAWASVGRALGRSTFEVTDRDRSSGVYYARFLGPDA
;
A
#
# COMPACT_ATOMS: atom_id res chain seq x y z
N MET A 1 -60.76 -23.03 -7.11
CA MET A 1 -61.22 -21.75 -7.69
C MET A 1 -60.34 -21.44 -8.92
N SER A 2 -60.84 -21.66 -10.13
CA SER A 2 -60.06 -21.39 -11.34
C SER A 2 -60.30 -19.92 -11.73
N ILE A 3 -59.23 -19.15 -11.72
CA ILE A 3 -59.25 -17.75 -12.16
C ILE A 3 -59.47 -17.69 -13.69
N SER A 4 -60.52 -16.97 -14.12
CA SER A 4 -60.89 -16.82 -15.53
C SER A 4 -59.68 -16.28 -16.35
N PRO A 5 -59.52 -16.71 -17.60
CA PRO A 5 -58.44 -16.23 -18.47
C PRO A 5 -58.46 -14.71 -18.70
N ILE A 6 -59.61 -14.08 -18.62
CA ILE A 6 -59.80 -12.62 -18.73
C ILE A 6 -59.16 -11.91 -17.51
N THR A 7 -59.33 -12.46 -16.29
CA THR A 7 -58.75 -11.90 -15.07
C THR A 7 -57.24 -12.04 -15.05
N ARG A 8 -56.67 -13.15 -15.61
CA ARG A 8 -55.22 -13.31 -15.78
C ARG A 8 -54.63 -12.31 -16.79
N GLY A 9 -55.32 -12.02 -17.87
CA GLY A 9 -54.88 -11.01 -18.83
C GLY A 9 -54.87 -9.60 -18.25
N PHE A 10 -55.86 -9.26 -17.42
CA PHE A 10 -55.94 -7.96 -16.79
C PHE A 10 -54.83 -7.75 -15.71
N ILE A 11 -54.57 -8.77 -14.91
CA ILE A 11 -53.49 -8.73 -13.90
C ILE A 11 -52.14 -8.61 -14.60
N ALA A 12 -51.88 -9.37 -15.67
CA ALA A 12 -50.64 -9.27 -16.44
C ALA A 12 -50.43 -7.89 -17.07
N GLY A 13 -51.53 -7.29 -17.61
CA GLY A 13 -51.50 -5.94 -18.18
C GLY A 13 -51.19 -4.84 -17.14
N VAL A 14 -51.77 -4.93 -15.94
CA VAL A 14 -51.49 -4.00 -14.85
C VAL A 14 -50.05 -4.16 -14.32
N LEU A 15 -49.53 -5.38 -14.25
CA LEU A 15 -48.10 -5.62 -13.86
C LEU A 15 -47.11 -5.08 -14.89
N LEU A 16 -47.39 -5.20 -16.17
CA LEU A 16 -46.56 -4.63 -17.25
C LEU A 16 -46.58 -3.08 -17.27
N ALA A 17 -47.73 -2.48 -16.98
CA ALA A 17 -47.88 -1.02 -16.92
C ALA A 17 -47.13 -0.42 -15.69
N SER A 18 -46.98 -1.16 -14.61
CA SER A 18 -46.21 -0.71 -13.41
C SER A 18 -44.71 -0.74 -13.58
N LEU A 19 -44.16 -1.49 -14.54
CA LEU A 19 -42.72 -1.54 -14.80
C LEU A 19 -42.17 -0.34 -15.60
N THR A 20 -43.03 0.40 -16.30
CA THR A 20 -42.60 1.57 -17.11
C THR A 20 -42.52 2.88 -16.31
N GLY A 21 -42.94 2.88 -15.05
CA GLY A 21 -43.00 4.08 -14.21
C GLY A 21 -41.63 4.61 -13.69
N CYS A 22 -40.61 3.78 -13.60
CA CYS A 22 -39.31 4.20 -13.03
C CYS A 22 -38.55 5.20 -13.92
N GLY A 23 -38.67 5.10 -15.24
CA GLY A 23 -38.02 6.04 -16.17
C GLY A 23 -38.64 7.46 -16.18
N TYR A 24 -39.93 7.57 -15.85
CA TYR A 24 -40.61 8.86 -15.79
C TYR A 24 -40.26 9.65 -14.52
N LEU A 25 -39.95 8.96 -13.42
CA LEU A 25 -39.60 9.60 -12.13
C LEU A 25 -38.09 9.87 -12.01
N PHE A 26 -37.23 8.96 -12.43
CA PHE A 26 -35.78 8.97 -12.15
C PHE A 26 -34.91 8.94 -13.43
N GLY A 27 -35.43 9.01 -14.62
CA GLY A 27 -34.66 9.09 -15.87
C GLY A 27 -34.02 10.46 -16.10
N ASP A 28 -33.16 10.58 -17.12
CA ASP A 28 -32.46 11.81 -17.51
C ASP A 28 -33.41 13.02 -17.77
N GLN A 29 -34.70 12.76 -18.01
CA GLN A 29 -35.75 13.74 -18.15
C GLN A 29 -36.89 13.57 -17.13
N GLY A 30 -36.65 12.81 -16.06
CA GLY A 30 -37.60 12.54 -15.00
C GLY A 30 -37.80 13.73 -14.05
N VAL A 31 -38.89 13.66 -13.25
CA VAL A 31 -39.20 14.69 -12.23
C VAL A 31 -38.11 14.84 -11.19
N PHE A 32 -37.42 13.75 -10.86
CA PHE A 32 -36.23 13.71 -9.96
C PHE A 32 -35.00 13.42 -10.81
N ARG A 33 -34.67 14.31 -11.73
CA ARG A 33 -33.47 14.18 -12.57
C ARG A 33 -32.20 14.30 -11.75
N ASP A 34 -31.22 13.46 -12.03
CA ASP A 34 -29.86 13.62 -11.50
C ASP A 34 -29.14 14.77 -12.20
N ASN A 35 -28.97 15.89 -11.51
CA ASN A 35 -28.29 17.09 -11.99
C ASN A 35 -26.79 17.11 -11.72
N SER A 36 -26.23 16.04 -11.18
CA SER A 36 -24.82 15.98 -10.76
C SER A 36 -23.83 16.23 -11.88
N GLN A 37 -24.23 16.04 -13.14
CA GLN A 37 -23.40 16.23 -14.34
C GLN A 37 -23.71 17.52 -15.13
N ASP A 38 -24.72 18.30 -14.74
CA ASP A 38 -25.12 19.50 -15.48
C ASP A 38 -24.05 20.60 -15.52
N TYR A 39 -23.23 20.67 -14.46
CA TYR A 39 -22.11 21.62 -14.41
C TYR A 39 -21.10 21.44 -15.56
N LYS A 40 -20.95 20.22 -16.12
CA LYS A 40 -20.04 19.95 -17.25
C LYS A 40 -20.46 20.61 -18.55
N LYS A 41 -21.75 20.94 -18.67
CA LYS A 41 -22.35 21.58 -19.85
C LYS A 41 -22.66 23.07 -19.63
N ALA A 42 -22.41 23.54 -18.39
CA ALA A 42 -22.64 24.93 -18.06
C ALA A 42 -21.64 25.83 -18.82
N PRO A 43 -22.08 26.93 -19.41
CA PRO A 43 -21.15 27.89 -20.01
C PRO A 43 -20.29 28.50 -18.91
N GLU A 44 -19.04 28.78 -19.24
CA GLU A 44 -18.12 29.48 -18.32
C GLU A 44 -18.69 30.84 -17.98
N MET A 45 -18.57 31.27 -16.73
CA MET A 45 -18.95 32.61 -16.32
C MET A 45 -18.05 33.62 -17.00
N ALA A 46 -18.65 34.79 -17.36
CA ALA A 46 -17.88 35.89 -17.91
C ALA A 46 -16.80 36.31 -16.96
N VAL A 47 -15.61 36.56 -17.50
CA VAL A 47 -14.45 37.04 -16.69
C VAL A 47 -14.89 38.35 -16.01
N ILE A 48 -14.71 38.41 -14.68
CA ILE A 48 -15.02 39.61 -13.91
C ILE A 48 -14.03 40.71 -14.33
N SER A 49 -14.52 41.77 -14.90
CA SER A 49 -13.72 42.97 -15.21
C SER A 49 -13.68 43.88 -14.02
N VAL A 50 -12.49 44.26 -13.62
CA VAL A 50 -12.28 45.24 -12.53
C VAL A 50 -12.36 46.63 -13.15
N PRO A 51 -13.14 47.58 -12.57
CA PRO A 51 -13.21 48.96 -13.04
C PRO A 51 -11.82 49.64 -13.00
N GLU A 52 -11.56 50.49 -13.99
CA GLU A 52 -10.32 51.28 -14.05
C GLU A 52 -10.10 52.08 -12.76
N GLY A 53 -8.86 52.05 -12.25
CA GLY A 53 -8.46 52.76 -11.04
C GLY A 53 -8.64 52.01 -9.72
N LYS A 54 -8.94 50.71 -9.75
CA LYS A 54 -8.92 49.82 -8.57
C LYS A 54 -7.66 48.97 -8.57
N GLU A 55 -7.09 48.78 -7.38
CA GLU A 55 -5.93 47.90 -7.20
C GLU A 55 -6.33 46.43 -7.47
N THR A 56 -5.57 45.80 -8.36
CA THR A 56 -5.79 44.39 -8.76
C THR A 56 -4.78 43.43 -8.14
N ASP A 57 -3.87 43.90 -7.31
CA ASP A 57 -2.77 43.13 -6.75
C ASP A 57 -3.26 41.92 -5.93
N THR A 58 -4.42 42.02 -5.31
CA THR A 58 -5.06 40.90 -4.58
C THR A 58 -5.75 39.89 -5.48
N LEU A 59 -5.92 40.17 -6.79
CA LEU A 59 -6.55 39.29 -7.79
C LEU A 59 -5.52 38.58 -8.65
N GLN A 60 -4.21 38.78 -8.38
CA GLN A 60 -3.17 38.02 -9.11
C GLN A 60 -3.18 36.58 -8.65
N GLU A 61 -3.26 35.65 -9.61
CA GLU A 61 -3.10 34.24 -9.36
C GLU A 61 -1.69 33.97 -8.85
N ILE A 62 -1.58 33.61 -7.57
CA ILE A 62 -0.30 33.24 -6.93
C ILE A 62 0.23 31.93 -7.53
N TYR A 63 -0.68 31.07 -8.02
CA TYR A 63 -0.37 29.80 -8.68
C TYR A 63 -1.13 29.71 -10.02
N PRO A 64 -0.59 30.25 -11.13
CA PRO A 64 -1.25 30.19 -12.41
C PRO A 64 -1.38 28.73 -12.87
N VAL A 65 -2.61 28.30 -13.19
CA VAL A 65 -2.84 27.00 -13.81
C VAL A 65 -2.32 27.04 -15.24
N PRO A 66 -1.34 26.19 -15.61
CA PRO A 66 -0.83 26.20 -16.98
C PRO A 66 -1.94 25.86 -17.97
N PRO A 67 -2.00 26.52 -19.14
CA PRO A 67 -3.03 26.23 -20.14
C PRO A 67 -2.90 24.77 -20.60
N THR A 68 -3.98 24.01 -20.44
CA THR A 68 -4.04 22.64 -20.95
C THR A 68 -4.17 22.67 -22.48
N SER A 69 -3.25 22.01 -23.18
CA SER A 69 -3.22 21.96 -24.66
C SER A 69 -4.28 21.01 -25.27
N SER A 70 -5.14 20.39 -24.45
CA SER A 70 -6.17 19.50 -24.93
C SER A 70 -7.47 19.68 -24.15
N THR A 71 -8.52 20.10 -24.85
CA THR A 71 -9.91 19.99 -24.39
C THR A 71 -10.32 18.51 -24.50
N VAL A 72 -9.82 17.65 -23.65
CA VAL A 72 -10.33 16.29 -23.55
C VAL A 72 -11.60 16.35 -22.73
N VAL A 73 -12.74 16.48 -23.41
CA VAL A 73 -14.04 16.24 -22.79
C VAL A 73 -14.11 14.75 -22.50
N GLN A 74 -13.90 14.33 -21.28
CA GLN A 74 -14.17 12.95 -20.87
C GLN A 74 -15.67 12.70 -20.99
N ALA A 75 -16.06 11.92 -22.02
CA ALA A 75 -17.40 11.42 -22.14
C ALA A 75 -17.59 10.29 -21.12
N GLY A 76 -18.36 10.55 -20.07
CA GLY A 76 -18.68 9.59 -19.02
C GLY A 76 -18.50 10.15 -17.60
N ALA A 77 -18.85 9.36 -16.60
CA ALA A 77 -18.59 9.69 -15.22
C ALA A 77 -17.08 9.69 -14.99
N PHE A 78 -16.54 10.82 -14.51
CA PHE A 78 -15.14 10.90 -14.11
C PHE A 78 -14.95 10.06 -12.85
N GLU A 79 -14.30 8.93 -13.01
CA GLU A 79 -13.82 8.16 -11.89
C GLU A 79 -12.44 8.71 -11.50
N VAL A 80 -12.34 9.29 -10.31
CA VAL A 80 -11.06 9.76 -9.78
C VAL A 80 -10.13 8.54 -9.73
N PRO A 81 -9.00 8.55 -10.47
CA PRO A 81 -8.03 7.47 -10.36
C PRO A 81 -7.55 7.44 -8.91
N ARG A 82 -8.12 6.53 -8.13
CA ARG A 82 -7.60 6.25 -6.81
C ARG A 82 -6.28 5.52 -7.03
N PRO A 83 -5.21 5.89 -6.29
CA PRO A 83 -4.05 5.03 -6.22
C PRO A 83 -4.59 3.65 -5.89
N THR A 84 -4.33 2.68 -6.74
CA THR A 84 -4.60 1.28 -6.41
C THR A 84 -3.85 1.04 -5.12
N PRO A 85 -4.53 0.73 -3.98
CA PRO A 85 -3.80 0.38 -2.79
C PRO A 85 -2.87 -0.75 -3.19
N LEU A 86 -1.57 -0.60 -2.95
CA LEU A 86 -0.55 -1.60 -3.28
C LEU A 86 -0.88 -2.95 -2.64
N VAL A 87 -1.66 -2.91 -1.58
CA VAL A 87 -2.44 -4.02 -1.01
C VAL A 87 -3.71 -3.38 -0.45
N ALA A 88 -4.89 -3.83 -0.86
CA ALA A 88 -6.15 -3.34 -0.31
C ALA A 88 -6.25 -3.79 1.14
N GLY A 89 -6.25 -2.87 2.08
CA GLY A 89 -6.27 -3.24 3.45
C GLY A 89 -7.01 -2.30 4.36
N GLY A 90 -7.90 -2.90 5.13
CA GLY A 90 -8.43 -2.36 6.36
C GLY A 90 -7.45 -2.55 7.53
N GLU A 91 -7.88 -2.31 8.75
CA GLU A 91 -7.07 -2.47 9.97
C GLU A 91 -6.55 -3.91 10.21
N ASP A 92 -7.08 -4.90 9.46
CA ASP A 92 -6.71 -6.33 9.49
C ASP A 92 -5.75 -6.76 8.35
N GLU A 93 -5.02 -5.82 7.76
CA GLU A 93 -4.09 -6.14 6.65
C GLU A 93 -2.98 -7.09 7.05
N THR A 94 -2.97 -8.26 6.40
CA THR A 94 -1.92 -9.27 6.58
C THR A 94 -0.57 -8.81 6.04
N VAL A 95 -0.55 -7.98 4.97
CA VAL A 95 0.66 -7.51 4.30
C VAL A 95 0.56 -6.03 3.96
N ARG A 96 1.61 -5.27 4.25
CA ARG A 96 1.71 -3.83 3.92
C ARG A 96 3.09 -3.49 3.39
N ILE A 97 3.17 -2.85 2.23
CA ILE A 97 4.42 -2.30 1.74
C ILE A 97 4.69 -0.96 2.43
N GLN A 98 5.88 -0.82 2.97
CA GLN A 98 6.36 0.39 3.63
C GLN A 98 7.56 0.95 2.88
N LYS A 99 7.70 2.27 2.91
CA LYS A 99 8.83 2.98 2.30
C LYS A 99 9.35 4.04 3.27
N LEU A 100 10.68 4.12 3.35
CA LEU A 100 11.36 5.17 4.11
C LEU A 100 12.62 5.60 3.35
N GLY A 101 12.59 6.80 2.78
CA GLY A 101 13.62 7.23 1.83
C GLY A 101 13.60 6.36 0.57
N ASP A 102 14.75 5.79 0.23
CA ASP A 102 14.89 4.88 -0.91
C ASP A 102 14.62 3.42 -0.54
N ASP A 103 14.61 3.07 0.75
CA ASP A 103 14.33 1.73 1.23
C ASP A 103 12.84 1.39 1.15
N SER A 104 12.52 0.22 0.61
CA SER A 104 11.16 -0.34 0.59
C SER A 104 11.16 -1.79 1.12
N TRP A 105 10.11 -2.14 1.85
CA TRP A 105 9.94 -3.51 2.37
C TRP A 105 8.48 -3.84 2.57
N ALA A 106 8.14 -5.13 2.53
CA ALA A 106 6.82 -5.59 2.92
C ALA A 106 6.81 -6.02 4.39
N LEU A 107 5.90 -5.44 5.16
CA LEU A 107 5.61 -5.88 6.53
C LEU A 107 4.46 -6.88 6.46
N VAL A 108 4.72 -8.10 6.95
CA VAL A 108 3.76 -9.21 6.98
C VAL A 108 3.37 -9.50 8.43
N ALA A 109 2.07 -9.57 8.72
CA ALA A 109 1.54 -9.88 10.05
C ALA A 109 1.58 -11.40 10.35
N GLU A 110 2.60 -12.08 9.85
CA GLU A 110 2.85 -13.51 10.06
C GLU A 110 4.32 -13.73 10.49
N ALA A 111 4.54 -14.79 11.27
CA ALA A 111 5.89 -15.15 11.71
C ALA A 111 6.77 -15.62 10.53
N PRO A 112 8.11 -15.47 10.61
CA PRO A 112 9.03 -15.87 9.54
C PRO A 112 8.87 -17.33 9.11
N GLY A 113 8.53 -18.21 10.02
CA GLY A 113 8.27 -19.62 9.72
C GLY A 113 7.05 -19.87 8.82
N GLN A 114 6.09 -18.95 8.80
CA GLN A 114 4.91 -19.00 7.92
C GLN A 114 5.22 -18.32 6.57
N VAL A 115 5.92 -17.20 6.60
CA VAL A 115 6.27 -16.42 5.40
C VAL A 115 7.28 -17.16 4.51
N TRP A 116 8.25 -17.85 5.10
CA TRP A 116 9.29 -18.59 4.39
C TRP A 116 8.76 -19.57 3.31
N PRO A 117 7.85 -20.50 3.63
CA PRO A 117 7.31 -21.42 2.63
C PRO A 117 6.42 -20.69 1.61
N GLN A 118 5.78 -19.58 1.95
CA GLN A 118 4.98 -18.81 1.01
C GLN A 118 5.85 -18.17 -0.08
N VAL A 119 7.00 -17.59 0.30
CA VAL A 119 7.98 -17.05 -0.67
C VAL A 119 8.51 -18.16 -1.59
N ARG A 120 8.81 -19.34 -1.05
CA ARG A 120 9.20 -20.50 -1.88
C ARG A 120 8.09 -20.93 -2.86
N SER A 121 6.85 -20.94 -2.38
CA SER A 121 5.69 -21.30 -3.21
C SER A 121 5.44 -20.27 -4.30
N PHE A 122 5.67 -18.99 -4.00
CA PHE A 122 5.62 -17.91 -4.99
C PHE A 122 6.59 -18.19 -6.15
N PHE A 123 7.87 -18.40 -5.85
CA PHE A 123 8.87 -18.68 -6.89
C PHE A 123 8.52 -19.93 -7.71
N ALA A 124 8.07 -20.98 -7.04
CA ALA A 124 7.66 -22.21 -7.73
C ALA A 124 6.44 -21.99 -8.64
N SER A 125 5.43 -21.24 -8.19
CA SER A 125 4.23 -20.95 -8.98
C SER A 125 4.49 -19.99 -10.15
N ALA A 126 5.43 -19.07 -9.98
CA ALA A 126 5.88 -18.15 -11.03
C ALA A 126 6.88 -18.79 -12.01
N GLY A 127 7.28 -20.05 -11.81
CA GLY A 127 8.29 -20.70 -12.63
C GLY A 127 9.70 -20.12 -12.47
N ILE A 128 9.95 -19.40 -11.38
CA ILE A 128 11.23 -18.76 -11.10
C ILE A 128 12.16 -19.77 -10.43
N ALA A 129 13.27 -20.10 -11.09
CA ALA A 129 14.27 -20.99 -10.53
C ALA A 129 15.08 -20.28 -9.44
N VAL A 130 15.26 -20.95 -8.29
CA VAL A 130 15.99 -20.44 -7.12
C VAL A 130 17.40 -21.04 -7.13
N ALA A 131 18.42 -20.17 -7.06
CA ALA A 131 19.84 -20.55 -7.06
C ALA A 131 20.35 -20.87 -5.66
N ARG A 132 19.91 -20.12 -4.64
CA ARG A 132 20.31 -20.30 -3.23
C ARG A 132 19.11 -20.24 -2.30
N VAL A 133 19.08 -21.10 -1.32
CA VAL A 133 18.07 -21.14 -0.26
C VAL A 133 18.79 -21.32 1.08
N ASP A 134 18.73 -20.31 1.93
CA ASP A 134 19.32 -20.35 3.26
C ASP A 134 18.28 -19.97 4.33
N ALA A 135 17.64 -20.97 4.90
CA ALA A 135 16.61 -20.78 5.90
C ALA A 135 17.13 -20.22 7.24
N ARG A 136 18.44 -20.30 7.51
CA ARG A 136 19.04 -19.77 8.74
C ARG A 136 19.26 -18.27 8.65
N GLU A 137 19.67 -17.81 7.49
CA GLU A 137 19.86 -16.39 7.19
C GLU A 137 18.56 -15.71 6.71
N GLY A 138 17.50 -16.49 6.48
CA GLY A 138 16.26 -15.98 5.90
C GLY A 138 16.40 -15.54 4.44
N LEU A 139 17.31 -16.17 3.68
CA LEU A 139 17.75 -15.68 2.39
C LEU A 139 17.35 -16.65 1.25
N MET A 140 16.80 -16.09 0.17
CA MET A 140 16.57 -16.79 -1.10
C MET A 140 17.08 -15.96 -2.25
N GLU A 141 17.78 -16.59 -3.20
CA GLU A 141 18.31 -15.93 -4.39
C GLU A 141 17.81 -16.66 -5.65
N THR A 142 17.35 -15.89 -6.63
CA THR A 142 16.91 -16.47 -7.91
C THR A 142 18.10 -16.70 -8.84
N ASN A 143 17.91 -17.58 -9.83
CA ASN A 143 18.75 -17.57 -11.01
C ASN A 143 18.55 -16.26 -11.80
N TRP A 144 19.37 -16.05 -12.80
CA TRP A 144 19.20 -14.97 -13.78
C TRP A 144 17.89 -15.17 -14.55
N LEU A 145 17.10 -14.15 -14.65
CA LEU A 145 15.79 -14.11 -15.30
C LEU A 145 15.87 -13.15 -16.48
N GLU A 146 15.42 -13.59 -17.64
CA GLU A 146 15.18 -12.73 -18.79
C GLU A 146 13.78 -12.14 -18.66
N LEU A 147 13.69 -10.84 -18.35
CA LEU A 147 12.43 -10.13 -18.23
C LEU A 147 12.13 -9.42 -19.56
N GLU A 148 10.89 -9.53 -20.04
CA GLU A 148 10.48 -8.93 -21.34
C GLU A 148 10.67 -7.40 -21.36
N SER A 149 10.59 -6.74 -20.20
CA SER A 149 10.75 -5.29 -20.05
C SER A 149 12.21 -4.85 -19.88
N ALA A 150 13.17 -5.77 -19.75
CA ALA A 150 14.54 -5.46 -19.39
C ALA A 150 15.52 -5.74 -20.56
N ALA A 151 16.48 -4.84 -20.75
CA ALA A 151 17.53 -5.02 -21.75
C ALA A 151 18.59 -6.07 -21.37
N MET A 152 18.65 -6.44 -20.08
CA MET A 152 19.59 -7.40 -19.51
C MET A 152 18.88 -8.34 -18.55
N ALA A 153 19.43 -9.56 -18.39
CA ALA A 153 18.95 -10.48 -17.38
C ALA A 153 19.12 -9.88 -15.96
N SER A 154 18.17 -10.16 -15.10
CA SER A 154 18.12 -9.68 -13.72
C SER A 154 18.04 -10.86 -12.76
N ARG A 155 18.56 -10.71 -11.55
CA ARG A 155 18.34 -11.67 -10.46
C ARG A 155 17.89 -10.93 -9.22
N PHE A 156 17.21 -11.66 -8.34
CA PHE A 156 16.63 -11.12 -7.13
C PHE A 156 17.11 -11.89 -5.91
N GLN A 157 17.40 -11.15 -4.84
CA GLN A 157 17.62 -11.70 -3.52
C GLN A 157 16.44 -11.27 -2.65
N VAL A 158 15.79 -12.23 -2.02
CA VAL A 158 14.71 -11.99 -1.04
C VAL A 158 15.23 -12.35 0.33
N ARG A 159 15.19 -11.39 1.25
CA ARG A 159 15.54 -11.59 2.65
C ARG A 159 14.30 -11.45 3.52
N ILE A 160 14.10 -12.41 4.38
CA ILE A 160 13.03 -12.46 5.36
C ILE A 160 13.63 -12.23 6.74
N ASP A 161 13.29 -11.13 7.37
CA ASP A 161 13.71 -10.78 8.71
C ASP A 161 12.55 -10.87 9.70
N GLN A 162 12.87 -11.03 10.99
CA GLN A 162 11.89 -10.78 12.05
C GLN A 162 11.43 -9.33 12.00
N GLY A 163 10.12 -9.11 12.02
CA GLY A 163 9.57 -7.76 12.12
C GLY A 163 9.76 -7.13 13.50
N VAL A 164 9.51 -5.84 13.60
CA VAL A 164 9.57 -5.09 14.87
C VAL A 164 8.53 -5.62 15.87
N GLN A 165 7.34 -6.01 15.38
CA GLN A 165 6.31 -6.64 16.20
C GLN A 165 6.52 -8.14 16.29
N ARG A 166 6.26 -8.72 17.46
CA ARG A 166 6.30 -10.18 17.62
C ARG A 166 5.31 -10.85 16.67
N GLY A 167 5.75 -11.95 16.04
CA GLY A 167 4.91 -12.69 15.11
C GLY A 167 4.72 -12.00 13.76
N SER A 168 5.50 -10.95 13.46
CA SER A 168 5.54 -10.32 12.14
C SER A 168 6.88 -10.55 11.45
N SER A 169 6.89 -10.38 10.14
CA SER A 169 8.08 -10.49 9.29
C SER A 169 8.25 -9.26 8.41
N GLU A 170 9.48 -8.99 8.04
CA GLU A 170 9.82 -8.00 7.02
C GLU A 170 10.45 -8.70 5.82
N LEU A 171 9.95 -8.42 4.63
CA LEU A 171 10.54 -8.89 3.37
C LEU A 171 11.26 -7.73 2.71
N HIS A 172 12.52 -7.96 2.40
CA HIS A 172 13.35 -7.06 1.61
C HIS A 172 13.70 -7.74 0.30
N VAL A 173 13.68 -6.99 -0.77
CA VAL A 173 14.07 -7.45 -2.10
C VAL A 173 15.26 -6.62 -2.55
N LEU A 174 16.25 -7.27 -3.13
CA LEU A 174 17.39 -6.64 -3.78
C LEU A 174 17.46 -7.17 -5.21
N GLN A 175 17.62 -6.27 -6.17
CA GLN A 175 17.69 -6.61 -7.58
C GLN A 175 19.10 -6.34 -8.10
N GLN A 176 19.62 -7.21 -8.97
CA GLN A 176 20.88 -7.03 -9.65
C GLN A 176 20.74 -7.32 -11.14
N ASN A 177 21.30 -6.45 -11.97
CA ASN A 177 21.43 -6.65 -13.41
C ASN A 177 22.66 -7.50 -13.75
N GLN A 178 22.58 -8.27 -14.83
CA GLN A 178 23.73 -9.02 -15.36
C GLN A 178 24.70 -8.08 -16.10
N ALA A 179 25.35 -7.21 -15.33
CA ALA A 179 26.34 -6.25 -15.85
C ALA A 179 27.52 -6.15 -14.89
N GLY A 180 28.75 -6.12 -15.44
CA GLY A 180 29.96 -5.96 -14.63
C GLY A 180 30.30 -7.17 -13.73
N ASP A 181 30.69 -6.92 -12.48
CA ASP A 181 31.00 -7.96 -11.49
C ASP A 181 29.70 -8.50 -10.86
N VAL A 182 29.31 -9.68 -11.28
CA VAL A 182 28.09 -10.38 -10.82
C VAL A 182 28.36 -11.33 -9.65
N ASN A 183 29.56 -11.37 -9.11
CA ASN A 183 29.91 -12.30 -8.01
C ASN A 183 29.37 -11.81 -6.66
N ASN A 184 29.24 -10.51 -6.50
CA ASN A 184 28.76 -9.88 -5.28
C ASN A 184 27.40 -9.23 -5.49
N TRP A 185 26.57 -9.18 -4.46
CA TRP A 185 25.34 -8.40 -4.46
C TRP A 185 25.68 -6.92 -4.24
N PRO A 186 25.00 -5.99 -4.92
CA PRO A 186 25.17 -4.55 -4.69
C PRO A 186 24.57 -4.14 -3.34
N ASP A 187 25.00 -2.98 -2.82
CA ASP A 187 24.43 -2.42 -1.59
C ASP A 187 23.00 -1.88 -1.78
N ALA A 188 22.64 -1.54 -3.01
CA ALA A 188 21.31 -1.10 -3.43
C ALA A 188 20.97 -1.72 -4.78
N SER A 189 19.70 -1.84 -5.10
CA SER A 189 19.23 -2.41 -6.37
C SER A 189 19.68 -1.57 -7.56
N ASP A 190 20.15 -2.25 -8.60
CA ASP A 190 20.50 -1.61 -9.88
C ASP A 190 19.27 -1.02 -10.57
N ASN A 191 18.09 -1.59 -10.32
CA ASN A 191 16.81 -1.12 -10.85
C ASN A 191 15.72 -1.16 -9.75
N ALA A 192 15.39 0.02 -9.19
CA ALA A 192 14.42 0.18 -8.13
C ALA A 192 12.97 -0.13 -8.58
N GLU A 193 12.67 0.00 -9.89
CA GLU A 193 11.34 -0.32 -10.42
C GLU A 193 11.13 -1.84 -10.41
N GLN A 194 12.09 -2.62 -10.90
CA GLN A 194 12.05 -4.09 -10.85
C GLN A 194 12.05 -4.64 -9.42
N GLU A 195 12.79 -4.01 -8.50
CA GLU A 195 12.73 -4.32 -7.08
C GLU A 195 11.30 -4.15 -6.55
N SER A 196 10.69 -2.99 -6.82
CA SER A 196 9.33 -2.66 -6.38
C SER A 196 8.28 -3.59 -7.00
N GLU A 197 8.41 -3.96 -8.26
CA GLU A 197 7.54 -4.93 -8.92
C GLU A 197 7.62 -6.31 -8.28
N MET A 198 8.83 -6.81 -8.02
CA MET A 198 9.03 -8.09 -7.35
C MET A 198 8.48 -8.07 -5.92
N LEU A 199 8.75 -6.99 -5.17
CA LEU A 199 8.23 -6.82 -3.82
C LEU A 199 6.70 -6.79 -3.79
N THR A 200 6.09 -6.09 -4.74
CA THR A 200 4.63 -6.00 -4.88
C THR A 200 4.02 -7.36 -5.23
N ALA A 201 4.62 -8.09 -6.16
CA ALA A 201 4.16 -9.42 -6.55
C ALA A 201 4.23 -10.42 -5.38
N LEU A 202 5.33 -10.39 -4.61
CA LEU A 202 5.49 -11.19 -3.40
C LEU A 202 4.45 -10.83 -2.34
N ALA A 203 4.26 -9.53 -2.06
CA ALA A 203 3.29 -9.04 -1.09
C ALA A 203 1.87 -9.47 -1.46
N GLN A 204 1.50 -9.35 -2.73
CA GLN A 204 0.18 -9.76 -3.24
C GLN A 204 -0.03 -11.28 -3.11
N TYR A 205 0.99 -12.08 -3.44
CA TYR A 205 0.91 -13.53 -3.31
C TYR A 205 0.71 -13.96 -1.86
N ILE A 206 1.48 -13.37 -0.93
CA ILE A 206 1.40 -13.67 0.50
C ILE A 206 0.02 -13.25 1.05
N ALA A 207 -0.47 -12.06 0.69
CA ALA A 207 -1.80 -11.60 1.11
C ALA A 207 -2.92 -12.55 0.67
N ASN A 208 -2.79 -13.15 -0.54
CA ASN A 208 -3.76 -14.10 -1.06
C ASN A 208 -3.62 -15.51 -0.48
N SER A 209 -2.44 -15.89 0.04
CA SER A 209 -2.14 -17.22 0.57
C SER A 209 -2.13 -17.30 2.10
N ALA A 210 -2.43 -16.20 2.78
CA ALA A 210 -2.43 -16.10 4.24
C ALA A 210 -3.27 -17.22 4.88
N GLY A 211 -2.68 -17.86 5.89
CA GLY A 211 -3.34 -18.91 6.68
C GLY A 211 -3.37 -20.31 6.06
N THR A 212 -2.92 -20.52 4.82
CA THR A 212 -2.96 -21.84 4.15
C THR A 212 -1.59 -22.51 4.02
N ALA A 213 -0.51 -21.76 4.23
CA ALA A 213 0.85 -22.26 4.04
C ALA A 213 1.34 -23.14 5.22
N PRO A 214 2.15 -24.18 4.96
CA PRO A 214 2.81 -24.94 6.02
C PRO A 214 3.83 -24.09 6.76
N VAL A 215 4.12 -24.42 8.03
CA VAL A 215 5.07 -23.68 8.86
C VAL A 215 6.45 -24.31 8.79
N SER A 216 7.49 -23.53 8.52
CA SER A 216 8.88 -23.93 8.60
C SER A 216 9.45 -23.68 10.00
N MET A 217 9.62 -24.72 10.80
CA MET A 217 10.20 -24.59 12.15
C MET A 217 11.66 -24.10 12.13
N VAL A 218 12.44 -24.51 11.11
CA VAL A 218 13.85 -24.11 10.98
C VAL A 218 13.94 -22.60 10.73
N ALA A 219 13.19 -22.10 9.75
CA ALA A 219 13.16 -20.65 9.46
C ALA A 219 12.60 -19.86 10.65
N ASN A 220 11.56 -20.38 11.32
CA ASN A 220 10.99 -19.70 12.49
C ASN A 220 12.03 -19.54 13.62
N GLN A 221 12.74 -20.59 13.98
CA GLN A 221 13.73 -20.53 15.05
C GLN A 221 14.93 -19.65 14.69
N ALA A 222 15.46 -19.81 13.48
CA ALA A 222 16.68 -19.11 13.08
C ALA A 222 16.46 -17.61 12.87
N ILE A 223 15.41 -17.24 12.14
CA ILE A 223 15.11 -15.84 11.83
C ILE A 223 14.56 -15.12 13.06
N SER A 224 13.69 -15.78 13.85
CA SER A 224 13.12 -15.16 15.05
C SER A 224 14.15 -14.96 16.18
N ALA A 225 15.25 -15.69 16.18
CA ALA A 225 16.35 -15.48 17.13
C ALA A 225 17.06 -14.13 16.93
N SER A 226 16.95 -13.54 15.75
CA SER A 226 17.55 -12.25 15.37
C SER A 226 16.64 -11.05 15.66
N GLY A 227 15.77 -11.14 16.68
CA GLY A 227 14.78 -10.11 17.02
C GLY A 227 15.36 -8.69 17.06
N LYS A 228 14.63 -7.75 16.44
CA LYS A 228 15.06 -6.33 16.33
C LYS A 228 14.85 -5.52 17.62
N ILE A 229 14.21 -6.10 18.63
CA ILE A 229 13.95 -5.45 19.92
C ILE A 229 14.43 -6.36 21.04
N SER A 230 15.30 -5.86 21.90
CA SER A 230 15.75 -6.54 23.09
C SER A 230 15.75 -5.62 24.30
N LEU A 231 15.42 -6.16 25.48
CA LEU A 231 15.60 -5.47 26.75
C LEU A 231 17.04 -5.74 27.22
N GLN A 232 17.77 -4.69 27.48
CA GLN A 232 19.15 -4.72 27.95
C GLN A 232 19.24 -4.00 29.28
N GLU A 233 20.31 -4.27 30.03
CA GLU A 233 20.65 -3.60 31.28
C GLU A 233 22.04 -3.00 31.14
N ASN A 234 22.21 -1.73 31.55
CA ASN A 234 23.51 -1.08 31.55
C ASN A 234 24.32 -1.45 32.80
N ALA A 235 25.59 -1.02 32.84
CA ALA A 235 26.47 -1.28 33.96
C ALA A 235 25.99 -0.67 35.29
N GLN A 236 25.04 0.24 35.25
CA GLN A 236 24.42 0.91 36.41
C GLN A 236 23.15 0.18 36.91
N GLY A 237 22.73 -0.92 36.23
CA GLY A 237 21.51 -1.67 36.55
C GLY A 237 20.24 -1.05 35.99
N GLU A 238 20.34 -0.11 35.06
CA GLU A 238 19.18 0.51 34.41
C GLU A 238 18.77 -0.28 33.17
N SER A 239 17.50 -0.61 33.08
CA SER A 239 16.94 -1.31 31.90
C SER A 239 16.68 -0.33 30.75
N PHE A 240 17.07 -0.71 29.55
CA PHE A 240 16.75 0.02 28.31
C PHE A 240 16.35 -0.93 27.19
N ILE A 241 15.59 -0.39 26.22
CA ILE A 241 15.18 -1.15 25.04
C ILE A 241 16.19 -0.84 23.92
N GLN A 242 16.87 -1.87 23.45
CA GLN A 242 17.73 -1.78 22.28
C GLN A 242 16.90 -2.09 21.02
N LEU A 243 16.96 -1.18 20.04
CA LEU A 243 16.38 -1.35 18.72
C LEU A 243 17.50 -1.63 17.70
N GLY A 244 17.54 -2.84 17.14
CA GLY A 244 18.45 -3.23 16.07
C GLY A 244 17.97 -2.72 14.71
N LEU A 245 17.79 -1.41 14.59
CA LEU A 245 17.31 -0.71 13.40
C LEU A 245 18.19 0.50 13.07
N PRO A 246 18.33 0.88 11.80
CA PRO A 246 18.87 2.18 11.44
C PRO A 246 18.11 3.31 12.15
N PHE A 247 18.83 4.40 12.49
CA PHE A 247 18.25 5.49 13.31
C PHE A 247 16.91 6.01 12.78
N ASP A 248 16.80 6.21 11.48
CA ASP A 248 15.59 6.76 10.86
C ASP A 248 14.38 5.84 11.03
N ARG A 249 14.59 4.52 10.91
CA ARG A 249 13.56 3.51 11.13
C ARG A 249 13.22 3.37 12.62
N ALA A 250 14.23 3.39 13.48
CA ALA A 250 14.03 3.37 14.93
C ALA A 250 13.22 4.59 15.38
N TRP A 251 13.61 5.78 14.93
CA TRP A 251 12.91 7.04 15.19
C TRP A 251 11.45 6.99 14.76
N ALA A 252 11.17 6.61 13.53
CA ALA A 252 9.80 6.49 13.02
C ALA A 252 8.98 5.44 13.80
N SER A 253 9.58 4.33 14.20
CA SER A 253 8.93 3.26 14.97
C SER A 253 8.57 3.71 16.39
N VAL A 254 9.48 4.40 17.08
CA VAL A 254 9.25 4.97 18.40
C VAL A 254 8.15 6.01 18.35
N GLY A 255 8.19 6.94 17.38
CA GLY A 255 7.15 7.96 17.23
C GLY A 255 5.76 7.36 16.99
N ARG A 256 5.68 6.29 16.20
CA ARG A 256 4.41 5.57 15.98
C ARG A 256 3.93 4.84 17.24
N ALA A 257 4.84 4.23 17.99
CA ALA A 257 4.51 3.53 19.23
C ALA A 257 4.00 4.50 20.28
N LEU A 258 4.63 5.67 20.44
CA LEU A 258 4.18 6.74 21.34
C LEU A 258 2.79 7.26 20.94
N GLY A 259 2.55 7.48 19.64
CA GLY A 259 1.26 7.97 19.14
C GLY A 259 0.09 6.96 19.26
N ARG A 260 0.38 5.68 19.56
CA ARG A 260 -0.61 4.63 19.82
C ARG A 260 -0.68 4.22 21.29
N SER A 261 0.05 4.88 22.14
CA SER A 261 0.13 4.61 23.57
C SER A 261 -0.60 5.70 24.37
N THR A 262 -0.60 5.54 25.67
CA THR A 262 -1.13 6.53 26.65
C THR A 262 -0.16 7.72 26.85
N PHE A 263 0.78 7.93 25.94
CA PHE A 263 1.68 9.08 25.95
C PHE A 263 1.28 10.09 24.87
N GLU A 264 1.23 11.34 25.24
CA GLU A 264 1.12 12.46 24.31
C GLU A 264 2.52 13.01 24.00
N VAL A 265 2.91 12.97 22.73
CA VAL A 265 4.17 13.58 22.28
C VAL A 265 3.98 15.10 22.23
N THR A 266 4.65 15.83 23.13
CA THR A 266 4.56 17.29 23.22
C THR A 266 5.59 17.97 22.33
N ASP A 267 6.75 17.36 22.14
CA ASP A 267 7.82 17.87 21.27
C ASP A 267 8.74 16.73 20.83
N ARG A 268 9.57 16.97 19.80
CA ARG A 268 10.54 16.02 19.27
C ARG A 268 11.76 16.74 18.71
N ASP A 269 12.93 16.29 19.12
CA ASP A 269 14.20 16.72 18.54
C ASP A 269 14.92 15.52 17.92
N ARG A 270 14.83 15.45 16.57
CA ARG A 270 15.45 14.36 15.81
C ARG A 270 16.98 14.46 15.83
N SER A 271 17.55 15.65 15.94
CA SER A 271 18.99 15.85 15.89
C SER A 271 19.69 15.29 17.13
N SER A 272 19.03 15.38 18.28
CA SER A 272 19.47 14.79 19.54
C SER A 272 18.87 13.41 19.83
N GLY A 273 17.90 12.95 18.99
CA GLY A 273 17.24 11.67 19.18
C GLY A 273 16.25 11.63 20.34
N VAL A 274 15.64 12.77 20.71
CA VAL A 274 14.79 12.91 21.89
C VAL A 274 13.33 13.15 21.53
N TYR A 275 12.44 12.35 22.13
CA TYR A 275 11.02 12.62 22.20
C TYR A 275 10.65 13.15 23.58
N TYR A 276 9.92 14.26 23.62
CA TYR A 276 9.30 14.78 24.83
C TYR A 276 7.85 14.27 24.88
N ALA A 277 7.54 13.51 25.92
CA ALA A 277 6.23 12.87 26.03
C ALA A 277 5.65 13.07 27.43
N ARG A 278 4.35 13.34 27.50
CA ARG A 278 3.59 13.42 28.73
C ARG A 278 2.73 12.17 28.87
N PHE A 279 2.78 11.52 30.03
CA PHE A 279 1.89 10.41 30.34
C PHE A 279 0.50 10.93 30.65
N LEU A 280 -0.51 10.44 29.97
CA LEU A 280 -1.91 10.87 30.13
C LEU A 280 -2.69 10.05 31.17
N GLY A 281 -2.14 8.92 31.61
CA GLY A 281 -2.79 7.98 32.51
C GLY A 281 -3.28 6.72 31.79
N PRO A 282 -3.68 5.67 32.57
CA PRO A 282 -4.08 4.39 31.99
C PRO A 282 -5.45 4.42 31.29
N ASP A 283 -6.26 5.47 31.52
CA ASP A 283 -7.67 5.57 31.05
C ASP A 283 -7.84 6.68 29.98
N ALA A 284 -6.76 7.14 29.33
CA ALA A 284 -6.79 8.23 28.36
C ALA A 284 -6.97 7.71 26.92
#